data_13fbe28c53f6434a9b309950c3a9001b
#
_entry.id   13fbe28c53f6434a9b309950c3a9001b
#
_cell.length_a   1.000
_cell.length_b   1.000
_cell.length_c   1.000
_cell.angle_alpha   90.00
_cell.angle_beta   90.00
_cell.angle_gamma   90.00
#
_symmetry.space_group_name_H-M   'P 1'
#
loop_
_entity.id
_entity.type
_entity.pdbx_description
1 polymer ?
#
loop_
_entity_poly.entity_id
_entity_poly.type
_entity_poly.pdbx_seq_one_letter_code
_entity_poly.pdbx_strand_id
1 'polypeptide(L)'
;DFVQLHQFNVRQYSPMQKKFVDGDAKWSLHEKLIKGDVGDGVPNILSDDNVFIDEGRRQKPITKKKIEAWFDLEPEMFCDNEMLRNLNRNRQLIDLSEVPESICINIRKQFEKTQVGDRRRLLTYFVTHKLKNLTENLSEF
;
A
#
# COMPACT_ATOMS: atom_id res chain seq x y z
N ASP A 1 0.13 4.12 0.87
CA ASP A 1 0.53 2.84 1.46
C ASP A 1 1.81 2.96 2.28
N PHE A 2 2.86 3.52 1.74
CA PHE A 2 4.18 3.57 2.39
C PHE A 2 4.26 4.48 3.62
N VAL A 3 3.26 5.31 3.92
CA VAL A 3 3.20 6.09 5.17
C VAL A 3 3.25 5.18 6.40
N GLN A 4 2.73 3.95 6.32
CA GLN A 4 2.86 2.94 7.38
C GLN A 4 4.31 2.69 7.80
N LEU A 5 5.28 2.82 6.88
CA LEU A 5 6.69 2.57 7.14
C LEU A 5 7.36 3.68 7.97
N HIS A 6 6.73 4.84 8.14
CA HIS A 6 7.28 5.94 8.92
C HIS A 6 7.49 5.55 10.40
N GLN A 7 6.71 4.60 10.92
CA GLN A 7 6.92 4.04 12.27
C GLN A 7 8.27 3.33 12.44
N PHE A 8 8.93 2.94 11.35
CA PHE A 8 10.25 2.26 11.35
C PHE A 8 11.41 3.20 10.98
N ASN A 9 11.30 4.50 11.22
CA ASN A 9 12.29 5.52 10.82
C ASN A 9 12.55 5.60 9.30
N VAL A 10 11.61 5.15 8.48
CA VAL A 10 11.68 5.28 7.03
C VAL A 10 11.14 6.66 6.62
N ARG A 11 11.87 7.35 5.76
CA ARG A 11 11.43 8.61 5.16
C ARG A 11 11.04 8.38 3.71
N GLN A 12 9.82 8.75 3.38
CA GLN A 12 9.30 8.64 2.01
C GLN A 12 9.53 9.94 1.25
N TYR A 13 10.18 9.87 0.09
CA TYR A 13 10.31 11.00 -0.83
C TYR A 13 9.39 10.80 -2.03
N SER A 14 8.63 11.83 -2.40
CA SER A 14 7.80 11.84 -3.61
C SER A 14 8.52 12.58 -4.75
N PRO A 15 9.02 11.88 -5.78
CA PRO A 15 9.66 12.52 -6.94
C PRO A 15 8.72 13.46 -7.68
N MET A 16 7.43 13.10 -7.79
CA MET A 16 6.42 13.93 -8.45
C MET A 16 6.19 15.26 -7.74
N GLN A 17 6.15 15.25 -6.40
CA GLN A 17 5.94 16.46 -5.58
C GLN A 17 7.26 17.12 -5.18
N LYS A 18 8.41 16.51 -5.47
CA LYS A 18 9.77 16.96 -5.11
C LYS A 18 9.91 17.27 -3.62
N LYS A 19 9.25 16.50 -2.76
CA LYS A 19 9.30 16.70 -1.30
C LYS A 19 9.18 15.38 -0.56
N PHE A 20 9.58 15.41 0.72
CA PHE A 20 9.26 14.33 1.63
C PHE A 20 7.76 14.30 1.93
N VAL A 21 7.21 13.09 1.99
CA VAL A 21 5.81 12.86 2.39
C VAL A 21 5.76 12.83 3.90
N ASP A 22 4.91 13.68 4.45
CA ASP A 22 4.59 13.74 5.88
C ASP A 22 3.30 12.95 6.15
N GLY A 23 3.22 12.30 7.30
CA GLY A 23 2.01 11.58 7.67
C GLY A 23 2.17 10.78 8.96
N ASP A 24 1.08 10.66 9.68
CA ASP A 24 0.97 9.77 10.83
C ASP A 24 0.71 8.34 10.34
N ALA A 25 1.65 7.43 10.64
CA ALA A 25 1.57 6.03 10.23
C ALA A 25 0.36 5.31 10.84
N LYS A 26 0.07 5.56 12.12
CA LYS A 26 -1.04 4.93 12.85
C LYS A 26 -2.38 5.39 12.30
N TRP A 27 -2.53 6.70 12.10
CA TRP A 27 -3.73 7.26 11.49
C TRP A 27 -3.94 6.76 10.06
N SER A 28 -2.89 6.78 9.24
CA SER A 28 -2.97 6.35 7.84
C SER A 28 -3.38 4.89 7.71
N LEU A 29 -2.85 4.01 8.56
CA LEU A 29 -3.24 2.60 8.61
C LEU A 29 -4.70 2.45 9.04
N HIS A 30 -5.10 3.10 10.15
CA HIS A 30 -6.47 3.06 10.65
C HIS A 30 -7.48 3.50 9.58
N GLU A 31 -7.23 4.64 8.93
CA GLU A 31 -8.11 5.14 7.87
C GLU A 31 -8.24 4.13 6.73
N LYS A 32 -7.14 3.53 6.28
CA LYS A 32 -7.16 2.51 5.22
C LYS A 32 -7.85 1.22 5.64
N LEU A 33 -7.65 0.76 6.84
CA LEU A 33 -8.33 -0.44 7.34
C LEU A 33 -9.86 -0.27 7.32
N ILE A 34 -10.35 0.91 7.66
CA ILE A 34 -11.78 1.19 7.69
C ILE A 34 -12.34 1.48 6.30
N LYS A 35 -11.68 2.30 5.51
CA LYS A 35 -12.13 2.69 4.16
C LYS A 35 -11.89 1.60 3.10
N GLY A 36 -10.99 0.67 3.37
CA GLY A 36 -10.45 -0.21 2.33
C GLY A 36 -9.55 0.52 1.35
N ASP A 37 -9.21 -0.15 0.27
CA ASP A 37 -8.44 0.41 -0.84
C ASP A 37 -9.13 0.08 -2.18
N VAL A 38 -9.82 1.05 -2.73
CA VAL A 38 -10.59 0.89 -3.98
C VAL A 38 -9.68 0.56 -5.16
N GLY A 39 -8.47 1.10 -5.17
CA GLY A 39 -7.47 0.85 -6.22
C GLY A 39 -7.03 -0.61 -6.27
N ASP A 40 -6.96 -1.24 -5.11
CA ASP A 40 -6.57 -2.65 -4.94
C ASP A 40 -7.78 -3.59 -4.84
N GLY A 41 -9.01 -3.06 -5.00
CA GLY A 41 -10.23 -3.86 -4.94
C GLY A 41 -10.64 -4.28 -3.52
N VAL A 42 -10.12 -3.62 -2.48
CA VAL A 42 -10.44 -3.92 -1.08
C VAL A 42 -11.58 -3.03 -0.60
N PRO A 43 -12.78 -3.59 -0.30
CA PRO A 43 -13.93 -2.81 0.14
C PRO A 43 -13.76 -2.27 1.57
N ASN A 44 -14.53 -1.22 1.90
CA ASN A 44 -14.61 -0.73 3.26
C ASN A 44 -15.31 -1.74 4.21
N ILE A 45 -15.19 -1.52 5.51
CA ILE A 45 -15.70 -2.47 6.52
C ILE A 45 -17.23 -2.60 6.56
N LEU A 46 -17.97 -1.66 5.97
CA LEU A 46 -19.45 -1.71 5.91
C LEU A 46 -19.98 -2.44 4.67
N SER A 47 -19.08 -2.83 3.75
CA SER A 47 -19.47 -3.30 2.41
C SER A 47 -19.07 -4.76 2.19
N ASP A 48 -19.89 -5.45 1.41
CA ASP A 48 -19.68 -6.86 1.04
C ASP A 48 -18.41 -7.04 0.21
N ASP A 49 -17.86 -8.24 0.22
CA ASP A 49 -16.62 -8.60 -0.49
C ASP A 49 -16.73 -8.42 -2.01
N ASN A 50 -17.93 -8.60 -2.56
CA ASN A 50 -18.19 -8.56 -4.00
C ASN A 50 -18.68 -7.20 -4.52
N VAL A 51 -18.64 -6.15 -3.68
CA VAL A 51 -19.20 -4.83 -4.01
C VAL A 51 -18.59 -4.18 -5.26
N PHE A 52 -17.37 -4.58 -5.65
CA PHE A 52 -16.70 -4.10 -6.86
C PHE A 52 -16.83 -5.05 -8.06
N ILE A 53 -17.40 -6.25 -7.84
CA ILE A 53 -17.55 -7.29 -8.87
C ILE A 53 -18.96 -7.27 -9.44
N ASP A 54 -19.97 -7.14 -8.57
CA ASP A 54 -21.36 -7.16 -8.94
C ASP A 54 -21.78 -5.83 -9.57
N GLU A 55 -22.33 -5.87 -10.78
CA GLU A 55 -22.83 -4.69 -11.48
C GLU A 55 -23.89 -3.95 -10.67
N GLY A 56 -23.79 -2.62 -10.63
CA GLY A 56 -24.75 -1.75 -9.97
C GLY A 56 -24.61 -1.63 -8.45
N ARG A 57 -23.72 -2.40 -7.82
CA ARG A 57 -23.43 -2.24 -6.39
C ARG A 57 -22.49 -1.07 -6.12
N ARG A 58 -22.70 -0.44 -4.96
CA ARG A 58 -21.83 0.65 -4.47
C ARG A 58 -21.51 0.41 -3.01
N GLN A 59 -20.32 0.80 -2.60
CA GLN A 59 -19.94 0.77 -1.20
C GLN A 59 -20.89 1.61 -0.33
N LYS A 60 -21.18 1.12 0.87
CA LYS A 60 -21.83 1.91 1.90
C LYS A 60 -20.91 3.08 2.30
N PRO A 61 -21.43 4.33 2.37
CA PRO A 61 -20.57 5.48 2.66
C PRO A 61 -20.07 5.48 4.10
N ILE A 62 -18.79 5.86 4.28
CA ILE A 62 -18.20 6.11 5.59
C ILE A 62 -17.71 7.55 5.63
N THR A 63 -18.16 8.31 6.63
CA THR A 63 -17.73 9.71 6.79
C THR A 63 -16.40 9.79 7.54
N LYS A 64 -15.60 10.81 7.22
CA LYS A 64 -14.34 11.07 7.92
C LYS A 64 -14.55 11.22 9.45
N LYS A 65 -15.59 11.94 9.86
CA LYS A 65 -15.96 12.12 11.27
C LYS A 65 -16.17 10.77 12.00
N LYS A 66 -16.73 9.78 11.32
CA LYS A 66 -16.96 8.45 11.89
C LYS A 66 -15.64 7.70 12.08
N ILE A 67 -14.73 7.81 11.10
CA ILE A 67 -13.38 7.22 11.19
C ILE A 67 -12.58 7.84 12.32
N GLU A 68 -12.64 9.17 12.46
CA GLU A 68 -11.99 9.91 13.55
C GLU A 68 -12.53 9.46 14.92
N ALA A 69 -13.85 9.29 15.05
CA ALA A 69 -14.47 8.85 16.29
C ALA A 69 -14.07 7.42 16.71
N TRP A 70 -13.65 6.59 15.76
CA TRP A 70 -13.26 5.20 16.02
C TRP A 70 -11.75 5.01 16.23
N PHE A 71 -10.95 6.06 16.06
CA PHE A 71 -9.48 5.96 16.03
C PHE A 71 -8.87 5.41 17.33
N ASP A 72 -9.39 5.82 18.48
CA ASP A 72 -8.88 5.42 19.80
C ASP A 72 -9.74 4.32 20.45
N LEU A 73 -10.67 3.72 19.69
CA LEU A 73 -11.55 2.66 20.17
C LEU A 73 -11.05 1.28 19.75
N GLU A 74 -11.21 0.30 20.62
CA GLU A 74 -11.04 -1.08 20.25
C GLU A 74 -12.12 -1.51 19.24
N PRO A 75 -11.78 -2.37 18.26
CA PRO A 75 -12.70 -2.77 17.19
C PRO A 75 -14.06 -3.27 17.70
N GLU A 76 -14.08 -3.99 18.81
CA GLU A 76 -15.29 -4.55 19.43
C GLU A 76 -16.24 -3.48 19.95
N MET A 77 -15.76 -2.25 20.14
CA MET A 77 -16.57 -1.12 20.63
C MET A 77 -17.43 -0.47 19.52
N PHE A 78 -17.04 -0.65 18.25
CA PHE A 78 -17.74 0.00 17.13
C PHE A 78 -18.11 -0.94 15.99
N CYS A 79 -17.57 -2.16 15.96
CA CYS A 79 -17.87 -3.16 14.96
C CYS A 79 -18.93 -4.15 15.44
N ASP A 80 -19.89 -4.44 14.59
CA ASP A 80 -20.65 -5.68 14.68
C ASP A 80 -19.81 -6.86 14.12
N ASN A 81 -20.37 -8.07 14.14
CA ASN A 81 -19.66 -9.28 13.69
C ASN A 81 -19.24 -9.22 12.21
N GLU A 82 -20.06 -8.63 11.34
CA GLU A 82 -19.77 -8.48 9.92
C GLU A 82 -18.68 -7.44 9.68
N MET A 83 -18.79 -6.30 10.33
CA MET A 83 -17.75 -5.26 10.28
C MET A 83 -16.42 -5.74 10.80
N LEU A 84 -16.41 -6.52 11.90
CA LEU A 84 -15.19 -7.08 12.48
C LEU A 84 -14.52 -8.08 11.52
N ARG A 85 -15.31 -8.94 10.88
CA ARG A 85 -14.82 -9.82 9.81
C ARG A 85 -14.18 -9.02 8.67
N ASN A 86 -14.87 -7.98 8.21
CA ASN A 86 -14.39 -7.13 7.11
C ASN A 86 -13.14 -6.33 7.52
N LEU A 87 -13.07 -5.87 8.75
CA LEU A 87 -11.87 -5.22 9.30
C LEU A 87 -10.67 -6.17 9.32
N ASN A 88 -10.86 -7.42 9.75
CA ASN A 88 -9.80 -8.43 9.75
C ASN A 88 -9.35 -8.80 8.34
N ARG A 89 -10.27 -8.90 7.37
CA ARG A 89 -9.93 -9.05 5.95
C ARG A 89 -9.05 -7.87 5.48
N ASN A 90 -9.47 -6.64 5.76
CA ASN A 90 -8.72 -5.45 5.36
C ASN A 90 -7.34 -5.41 6.03
N ARG A 91 -7.24 -5.80 7.31
CA ARG A 91 -5.97 -5.90 8.02
C ARG A 91 -5.00 -6.85 7.31
N GLN A 92 -5.44 -8.05 6.98
CA GLN A 92 -4.61 -9.03 6.27
C GLN A 92 -4.13 -8.56 4.89
N LEU A 93 -4.90 -7.69 4.21
CA LEU A 93 -4.59 -7.21 2.86
C LEU A 93 -3.81 -5.90 2.84
N ILE A 94 -3.94 -5.06 3.87
CA ILE A 94 -3.44 -3.68 3.88
C ILE A 94 -2.29 -3.48 4.87
N ASP A 95 -2.35 -4.14 6.04
CA ASP A 95 -1.34 -3.96 7.08
C ASP A 95 -0.05 -4.71 6.71
N LEU A 96 1.02 -3.96 6.51
CA LEU A 96 2.32 -4.55 6.14
C LEU A 96 2.91 -5.44 7.24
N SER A 97 2.46 -5.32 8.49
CA SER A 97 2.89 -6.19 9.58
C SER A 97 2.29 -7.60 9.51
N GLU A 98 1.19 -7.77 8.76
CA GLU A 98 0.51 -9.06 8.56
C GLU A 98 1.10 -9.90 7.42
N VAL A 99 2.15 -9.39 6.76
CA VAL A 99 2.83 -10.15 5.69
C VAL A 99 3.46 -11.41 6.27
N PRO A 100 3.13 -12.62 5.75
CA PRO A 100 3.66 -13.86 6.28
C PRO A 100 5.19 -13.91 6.31
N GLU A 101 5.78 -14.36 7.40
CA GLU A 101 7.24 -14.40 7.60
C GLU A 101 7.97 -15.18 6.49
N SER A 102 7.35 -16.22 5.94
CA SER A 102 7.90 -16.97 4.81
C SER A 102 8.09 -16.10 3.56
N ILE A 103 7.18 -15.14 3.32
CA ILE A 103 7.27 -14.18 2.22
C ILE A 103 8.37 -13.17 2.53
N CYS A 104 8.43 -12.64 3.74
CA CYS A 104 9.47 -11.70 4.18
C CYS A 104 10.87 -12.32 4.04
N ILE A 105 11.05 -13.57 4.45
CA ILE A 105 12.31 -14.31 4.29
C ILE A 105 12.69 -14.45 2.81
N ASN A 106 11.73 -14.79 1.96
CA ASN A 106 11.99 -14.95 0.53
C ASN A 106 12.35 -13.61 -0.13
N ILE A 107 11.70 -12.52 0.23
CA ILE A 107 12.03 -11.17 -0.26
C ILE A 107 13.46 -10.81 0.14
N ARG A 108 13.84 -10.99 1.42
CA ARG A 108 15.21 -10.73 1.90
C ARG A 108 16.24 -11.55 1.14
N LYS A 109 16.02 -12.86 0.98
CA LYS A 109 16.91 -13.73 0.21
C LYS A 109 17.07 -13.30 -1.24
N GLN A 110 16.00 -12.85 -1.89
CA GLN A 110 16.07 -12.35 -3.26
C GLN A 110 16.81 -11.02 -3.32
N PHE A 111 16.56 -10.12 -2.39
CA PHE A 111 17.27 -8.84 -2.29
C PHE A 111 18.78 -9.04 -2.12
N GLU A 112 19.20 -9.92 -1.21
CA GLU A 112 20.61 -10.26 -0.97
C GLU A 112 21.29 -10.88 -2.19
N LYS A 113 20.56 -11.64 -3.00
CA LYS A 113 21.05 -12.24 -4.25
C LYS A 113 21.10 -11.25 -5.41
N THR A 114 20.35 -10.15 -5.32
CA THR A 114 20.29 -9.18 -6.39
C THR A 114 21.61 -8.44 -6.49
N GLN A 115 22.39 -8.76 -7.50
CA GLN A 115 23.61 -8.02 -7.83
C GLN A 115 23.19 -6.66 -8.40
N VAL A 116 23.84 -5.59 -7.92
CA VAL A 116 23.69 -4.27 -8.52
C VAL A 116 24.10 -4.37 -9.99
N GLY A 117 23.20 -4.01 -10.88
CA GLY A 117 23.45 -4.08 -12.32
C GLY A 117 24.69 -3.24 -12.70
N ASP A 118 25.46 -3.73 -13.67
CA ASP A 118 26.58 -2.95 -14.20
C ASP A 118 26.04 -1.84 -15.12
N ARG A 119 26.15 -0.61 -14.66
CA ARG A 119 25.70 0.60 -15.40
C ARG A 119 26.27 0.66 -16.82
N ARG A 120 27.47 0.12 -17.07
CA ARG A 120 28.09 0.07 -18.38
C ARG A 120 27.29 -0.75 -19.39
N ARG A 121 26.44 -1.67 -18.92
CA ARG A 121 25.57 -2.48 -19.78
C ARG A 121 24.24 -1.79 -20.13
N LEU A 122 23.87 -0.73 -19.41
CA LEU A 122 22.60 -0.02 -19.63
C LEU A 122 22.52 0.57 -21.03
N LEU A 123 23.58 1.24 -21.49
CA LEU A 123 23.61 1.82 -22.83
C LEU A 123 23.38 0.75 -23.90
N THR A 124 24.15 -0.34 -23.83
CA THR A 124 24.02 -1.46 -24.79
C THR A 124 22.61 -2.04 -24.76
N TYR A 125 22.06 -2.23 -23.57
CA TYR A 125 20.69 -2.73 -23.43
C TYR A 125 19.66 -1.78 -24.04
N PHE A 126 19.72 -0.50 -23.76
CA PHE A 126 18.79 0.50 -24.28
C PHE A 126 18.87 0.61 -25.81
N VAL A 127 20.09 0.60 -26.37
CA VAL A 127 20.27 0.63 -27.83
C VAL A 127 19.72 -0.65 -28.49
N THR A 128 20.05 -1.81 -27.92
CA THR A 128 19.57 -3.11 -28.46
C THR A 128 18.05 -3.20 -28.47
N HIS A 129 17.41 -2.69 -27.41
CA HIS A 129 15.94 -2.71 -27.28
C HIS A 129 15.26 -1.44 -27.82
N LYS A 130 15.98 -0.56 -28.52
CA LYS A 130 15.48 0.68 -29.15
C LYS A 130 14.75 1.61 -28.16
N LEU A 131 15.20 1.66 -26.90
CA LEU A 131 14.62 2.48 -25.83
C LEU A 131 15.19 3.90 -25.90
N LYS A 132 14.84 4.65 -26.95
CA LYS A 132 15.42 5.95 -27.28
C LYS A 132 15.38 6.94 -26.10
N ASN A 133 14.21 7.12 -25.49
CA ASN A 133 14.03 8.07 -24.38
C ASN A 133 14.93 7.73 -23.17
N LEU A 134 15.14 6.45 -22.87
CA LEU A 134 16.03 6.02 -21.79
C LEU A 134 17.51 6.20 -22.17
N THR A 135 17.84 6.06 -23.44
CA THR A 135 19.20 6.30 -23.94
C THR A 135 19.56 7.78 -23.80
N GLU A 136 18.64 8.70 -24.10
CA GLU A 136 18.84 10.15 -23.99
C GLU A 136 19.03 10.60 -22.53
N ASN A 137 18.43 9.88 -21.57
CA ASN A 137 18.49 10.18 -20.14
C ASN A 137 19.41 9.21 -19.36
N LEU A 138 20.38 8.62 -20.01
CA LEU A 138 21.29 7.62 -19.40
C LEU A 138 22.01 8.13 -18.14
N SER A 139 22.21 9.45 -18.04
CA SER A 139 22.83 10.08 -16.87
C SER A 139 22.00 10.02 -15.60
N GLU A 140 20.70 9.74 -15.71
CA GLU A 140 19.78 9.67 -14.57
C GLU A 140 19.82 8.29 -13.88
N PHE A 141 20.48 7.31 -14.48
CA PHE A 141 20.68 5.96 -13.97
C PHE A 141 22.12 5.78 -13.47
#